data_789c2d8fd3e26498de61afe6f572bdf5
#
_entry.id   789c2d8fd3e26498de61afe6f572bdf5
#
_cell.length_a   1.000
_cell.length_b   1.000
_cell.length_c   1.000
_cell.angle_alpha   90.00
_cell.angle_beta   90.00
_cell.angle_gamma   90.00
#
_symmetry.space_group_name_H-M   'P 1'
#
loop_
_entity.id
_entity.type
_entity.pdbx_description
1 polymer ?
#
loop_
_entity_poly.entity_id
_entity_poly.type
_entity_poly.pdbx_seq_one_letter_code
_entity_poly.pdbx_strand_id
1 'polypeptide(L)'
;MKLNNAVLSQSLPGYALPQYDRQAMARRSRQQPSWLHFGAGNLFRAFPAVLAQRLLNAGETDTGVLCCEAYDTDAVTQFLRPYDDLTLSVSLLADGSMEKEVVGSIAQSLTLPQDRCRVEEIFRAPSLQMVSFTITEKGYAVNAAVKEDMGRAPGEAQTLLGALAACCLARFEACGAPLALVSMDNCSQNGEKLREGFFAVLDAWKAAGHVSPEAYAWAQEKLSFPWSMIDKITPRPNESVQKALAADGWEGMDIQVTGKNTYIAPFVNTEKPQYLVIEDDFPAGRPPLEKAGVLFTSRDTVNAVERMKVCTCLNPLHTALAIFGCLLGHTSIAGEMADPDLRDFVTTMAYEEGMPVVIDPGVIEPKAFLEEVLTQRFQSGLYSAHADEH
;
A
#
# COMPACT_ATOMS: atom_id res chain seq x y z
N MET A 1 20.84 -14.40 -13.25
CA MET A 1 21.07 -13.92 -11.86
C MET A 1 19.85 -14.25 -11.01
N LYS A 2 20.04 -14.68 -9.76
CA LYS A 2 18.91 -14.89 -8.83
C LYS A 2 18.74 -13.67 -7.94
N LEU A 3 17.50 -13.25 -7.71
CA LEU A 3 17.19 -12.18 -6.78
C LEU A 3 17.33 -12.70 -5.33
N ASN A 4 18.45 -12.39 -4.71
CA ASN A 4 18.78 -12.74 -3.31
C ASN A 4 19.81 -11.76 -2.74
N ASN A 5 20.18 -11.90 -1.47
CA ASN A 5 21.12 -10.99 -0.82
C ASN A 5 22.51 -10.92 -1.51
N ALA A 6 22.94 -11.95 -2.22
CA ALA A 6 24.23 -11.93 -2.89
C ALA A 6 24.28 -10.91 -4.05
N VAL A 7 23.15 -10.56 -4.63
CA VAL A 7 23.07 -9.59 -5.72
C VAL A 7 23.40 -8.17 -5.24
N LEU A 8 23.18 -7.86 -3.97
CA LEU A 8 23.40 -6.53 -3.42
C LEU A 8 24.88 -6.13 -3.36
N SER A 9 25.79 -7.08 -3.45
CA SER A 9 27.25 -6.84 -3.50
C SER A 9 27.79 -6.74 -4.92
N GLN A 10 26.94 -6.88 -5.95
CA GLN A 10 27.32 -6.87 -7.36
C GLN A 10 27.10 -5.48 -7.98
N SER A 11 27.85 -5.18 -9.03
CA SER A 11 27.53 -4.04 -9.88
C SER A 11 26.41 -4.43 -10.82
N LEU A 12 25.27 -3.73 -10.73
CA LEU A 12 24.10 -3.95 -11.59
C LEU A 12 23.82 -2.68 -12.41
N PRO A 13 24.42 -2.51 -13.57
CA PRO A 13 24.15 -1.36 -14.43
C PRO A 13 22.66 -1.24 -14.74
N GLY A 14 22.10 -0.06 -14.59
CA GLY A 14 20.68 0.21 -14.83
C GLY A 14 19.74 -0.14 -13.67
N TYR A 15 20.26 -0.57 -12.52
CA TYR A 15 19.47 -0.84 -11.32
C TYR A 15 19.92 0.03 -10.16
N ALA A 16 18.96 0.68 -9.48
CA ALA A 16 19.20 1.27 -8.17
C ALA A 16 19.23 0.16 -7.11
N LEU A 17 20.25 0.20 -6.24
CA LEU A 17 20.44 -0.77 -5.16
C LEU A 17 20.27 -0.11 -3.79
N PRO A 18 19.89 -0.87 -2.73
CA PRO A 18 19.96 -0.42 -1.35
C PRO A 18 21.36 0.11 -1.00
N GLN A 19 21.42 1.31 -0.39
CA GLN A 19 22.66 1.99 -0.02
C GLN A 19 22.98 1.87 1.48
N TYR A 20 22.43 0.88 2.16
CA TYR A 20 22.59 0.63 3.59
C TYR A 20 22.94 -0.84 3.86
N ASP A 21 23.47 -1.14 5.05
CA ASP A 21 23.66 -2.53 5.49
C ASP A 21 22.31 -3.20 5.77
N ARG A 22 21.81 -3.93 4.76
CA ARG A 22 20.51 -4.61 4.84
C ARG A 22 20.45 -5.64 5.97
N GLN A 23 21.56 -6.34 6.26
CA GLN A 23 21.58 -7.34 7.31
C GLN A 23 21.50 -6.70 8.71
N ALA A 24 22.21 -5.61 8.92
CA ALA A 24 22.11 -4.83 10.15
C ALA A 24 20.72 -4.23 10.32
N MET A 25 20.16 -3.63 9.27
CA MET A 25 18.79 -3.11 9.24
C MET A 25 17.78 -4.20 9.62
N ALA A 26 17.83 -5.36 8.97
CA ALA A 26 16.87 -6.45 9.21
C ALA A 26 16.98 -7.01 10.65
N ARG A 27 18.20 -7.13 11.21
CA ARG A 27 18.37 -7.52 12.61
C ARG A 27 17.75 -6.50 13.56
N ARG A 28 18.02 -5.21 13.35
CA ARG A 28 17.50 -4.13 14.20
C ARG A 28 15.97 -4.06 14.12
N SER A 29 15.41 -4.10 12.92
CA SER A 29 13.95 -4.07 12.73
C SER A 29 13.23 -5.22 13.42
N ARG A 30 13.83 -6.41 13.45
CA ARG A 30 13.27 -7.56 14.18
C ARG A 30 13.36 -7.42 15.70
N GLN A 31 14.39 -6.74 16.22
CA GLN A 31 14.59 -6.51 17.65
C GLN A 31 13.79 -5.31 18.17
N GLN A 32 13.70 -4.26 17.37
CA GLN A 32 13.04 -3.01 17.69
C GLN A 32 12.13 -2.59 16.53
N PRO A 33 11.01 -3.31 16.30
CA PRO A 33 10.09 -2.99 15.23
C PRO A 33 9.50 -1.59 15.44
N SER A 34 9.55 -0.76 14.40
CA SER A 34 8.90 0.56 14.37
C SER A 34 7.69 0.59 13.46
N TRP A 35 7.68 -0.24 12.42
CA TRP A 35 6.64 -0.28 11.40
C TRP A 35 6.33 -1.72 11.00
N LEU A 36 5.07 -2.13 11.18
CA LEU A 36 4.50 -3.37 10.64
C LEU A 36 3.51 -3.01 9.54
N HIS A 37 3.52 -3.75 8.43
CA HIS A 37 2.57 -3.58 7.34
C HIS A 37 1.79 -4.87 7.07
N PHE A 38 0.46 -4.78 6.97
CA PHE A 38 -0.38 -5.88 6.53
C PHE A 38 -0.74 -5.76 5.06
N GLY A 39 -0.42 -6.80 4.30
CA GLY A 39 -0.55 -6.90 2.85
C GLY A 39 0.80 -6.96 2.16
N ALA A 40 1.07 -8.06 1.43
CA ALA A 40 2.33 -8.27 0.71
C ALA A 40 2.17 -8.07 -0.81
N GLY A 41 1.07 -7.44 -1.22
CA GLY A 41 0.70 -7.26 -2.62
C GLY A 41 1.57 -6.25 -3.39
N ASN A 42 1.19 -6.03 -4.66
CA ASN A 42 1.94 -5.17 -5.57
C ASN A 42 2.06 -3.73 -5.05
N LEU A 43 0.98 -3.16 -4.50
CA LEU A 43 0.97 -1.80 -3.98
C LEU A 43 1.98 -1.60 -2.84
N PHE A 44 2.00 -2.50 -1.86
CA PHE A 44 2.96 -2.44 -0.77
C PHE A 44 4.40 -2.47 -1.28
N ARG A 45 4.71 -3.42 -2.17
CA ARG A 45 6.07 -3.64 -2.68
C ARG A 45 6.55 -2.49 -3.57
N ALA A 46 5.62 -1.86 -4.33
CA ALA A 46 5.93 -0.76 -5.23
C ALA A 46 5.95 0.62 -4.56
N PHE A 47 5.34 0.78 -3.38
CA PHE A 47 5.22 2.11 -2.79
C PHE A 47 5.62 2.16 -1.31
N PRO A 48 4.89 1.65 -0.31
CA PRO A 48 5.32 1.74 1.10
C PRO A 48 6.73 1.16 1.35
N ALA A 49 7.06 0.02 0.74
CA ALA A 49 8.40 -0.55 0.85
C ALA A 49 9.47 0.33 0.19
N VAL A 50 9.16 0.97 -0.94
CA VAL A 50 10.07 1.92 -1.60
C VAL A 50 10.25 3.19 -0.76
N LEU A 51 9.20 3.69 -0.09
CA LEU A 51 9.34 4.82 0.85
C LEU A 51 10.27 4.47 2.01
N ALA A 52 10.10 3.28 2.60
CA ALA A 52 11.01 2.80 3.65
C ALA A 52 12.47 2.72 3.15
N GLN A 53 12.68 2.24 1.91
CA GLN A 53 14.02 2.21 1.31
C GLN A 53 14.63 3.60 1.11
N ARG A 54 13.83 4.58 0.68
CA ARG A 54 14.29 5.97 0.56
C ARG A 54 14.79 6.53 1.90
N LEU A 55 14.07 6.27 2.99
CA LEU A 55 14.49 6.68 4.33
C LEU A 55 15.79 6.01 4.75
N LEU A 56 15.92 4.71 4.51
CA LEU A 56 17.13 3.94 4.80
C LEU A 56 18.33 4.44 3.98
N ASN A 57 18.14 4.67 2.68
CA ASN A 57 19.18 5.20 1.79
C ASN A 57 19.63 6.61 2.20
N ALA A 58 18.72 7.43 2.73
CA ALA A 58 19.02 8.77 3.22
C ALA A 58 19.61 8.79 4.64
N GLY A 59 19.65 7.64 5.33
CA GLY A 59 20.08 7.55 6.72
C GLY A 59 19.11 8.19 7.73
N GLU A 60 17.87 8.42 7.35
CA GLU A 60 16.81 9.01 8.20
C GLU A 60 16.21 7.98 9.17
N THR A 61 16.41 6.70 8.91
CA THR A 61 16.07 5.57 9.79
C THR A 61 17.07 4.44 9.63
N ASP A 62 17.15 3.58 10.63
CA ASP A 62 17.97 2.36 10.63
C ASP A 62 17.13 1.08 10.74
N THR A 63 15.80 1.22 10.74
CA THR A 63 14.84 0.14 10.71
C THR A 63 14.02 0.17 9.41
N GLY A 64 13.81 -1.00 8.82
CA GLY A 64 12.93 -1.19 7.69
C GLY A 64 11.50 -1.54 8.12
N VAL A 65 10.70 -2.04 7.18
CA VAL A 65 9.33 -2.45 7.41
C VAL A 65 9.25 -3.98 7.61
N LEU A 66 8.47 -4.40 8.61
CA LEU A 66 8.04 -5.80 8.75
C LEU A 66 6.73 -5.98 7.96
N CYS A 67 6.60 -7.05 7.19
CA CYS A 67 5.43 -7.30 6.38
C CYS A 67 4.72 -8.56 6.86
N CYS A 68 3.39 -8.52 6.93
CA CYS A 68 2.56 -9.68 7.26
C CYS A 68 1.42 -9.83 6.25
N GLU A 69 1.27 -11.01 5.68
CA GLU A 69 0.15 -11.34 4.80
C GLU A 69 -0.89 -12.18 5.55
N ALA A 70 -2.15 -11.73 5.49
CA ALA A 70 -3.25 -12.37 6.20
C ALA A 70 -4.18 -13.19 5.29
N TYR A 71 -4.25 -12.85 4.00
CA TYR A 71 -5.22 -13.42 3.07
C TYR A 71 -4.57 -14.31 2.01
N ASP A 72 -3.67 -13.76 1.22
CA ASP A 72 -2.98 -14.46 0.13
C ASP A 72 -1.53 -14.76 0.52
N THR A 73 -1.37 -15.77 1.40
CA THR A 73 -0.07 -16.12 1.97
C THR A 73 0.97 -16.56 0.93
N ASP A 74 0.53 -16.88 -0.30
CA ASP A 74 1.43 -17.19 -1.42
C ASP A 74 2.34 -16.01 -1.75
N ALA A 75 1.86 -14.78 -1.57
CA ALA A 75 2.67 -13.58 -1.77
C ALA A 75 3.96 -13.58 -0.92
N VAL A 76 3.89 -14.10 0.30
CA VAL A 76 5.04 -14.25 1.19
C VAL A 76 5.82 -15.54 0.90
N THR A 77 5.12 -16.67 0.84
CA THR A 77 5.78 -17.99 0.80
C THR A 77 6.45 -18.29 -0.53
N GLN A 78 5.95 -17.72 -1.63
CA GLN A 78 6.46 -17.96 -2.97
C GLN A 78 7.23 -16.77 -3.58
N PHE A 79 6.96 -15.52 -3.13
CA PHE A 79 7.45 -14.31 -3.80
C PHE A 79 8.28 -13.35 -2.93
N LEU A 80 8.32 -13.53 -1.60
CA LEU A 80 9.22 -12.77 -0.73
C LEU A 80 10.29 -13.68 -0.10
N ARG A 81 9.89 -14.69 0.68
CA ARG A 81 10.85 -15.57 1.38
C ARG A 81 11.88 -16.25 0.47
N PRO A 82 11.50 -16.82 -0.71
CA PRO A 82 12.47 -17.44 -1.61
C PRO A 82 13.46 -16.45 -2.25
N TYR A 83 13.16 -15.15 -2.17
CA TYR A 83 13.97 -14.06 -2.70
C TYR A 83 14.62 -13.22 -1.60
N ASP A 84 14.80 -13.77 -0.40
CA ASP A 84 15.38 -13.08 0.77
C ASP A 84 14.64 -11.78 1.14
N ASP A 85 13.32 -11.74 0.98
CA ASP A 85 12.47 -10.55 1.17
C ASP A 85 12.87 -9.35 0.27
N LEU A 86 13.48 -9.62 -0.88
CA LEU A 86 13.75 -8.64 -1.92
C LEU A 86 12.63 -8.65 -2.98
N THR A 87 12.42 -7.53 -3.62
CA THR A 87 11.57 -7.42 -4.80
C THR A 87 12.18 -6.44 -5.80
N LEU A 88 11.89 -6.62 -7.10
CA LEU A 88 12.24 -5.64 -8.12
C LEU A 88 11.06 -4.69 -8.32
N SER A 89 11.30 -3.39 -8.21
CA SER A 89 10.34 -2.36 -8.59
C SER A 89 10.74 -1.79 -9.94
N VAL A 90 9.83 -1.85 -10.92
CA VAL A 90 10.06 -1.37 -12.29
C VAL A 90 9.04 -0.29 -12.60
N SER A 91 9.51 0.96 -12.67
CA SER A 91 8.67 2.10 -13.08
C SER A 91 8.70 2.25 -14.59
N LEU A 92 7.52 2.19 -15.21
CA LEU A 92 7.34 2.43 -16.63
C LEU A 92 7.17 3.93 -16.89
N LEU A 93 7.97 4.47 -17.80
CA LEU A 93 7.94 5.89 -18.15
C LEU A 93 7.13 6.12 -19.44
N ALA A 94 6.64 7.33 -19.65
CA ALA A 94 5.84 7.70 -20.81
C ALA A 94 6.60 7.55 -22.14
N ASP A 95 7.93 7.65 -22.12
CA ASP A 95 8.80 7.43 -23.30
C ASP A 95 9.09 5.95 -23.60
N GLY A 96 8.50 5.04 -22.81
CA GLY A 96 8.70 3.58 -22.92
C GLY A 96 9.95 3.06 -22.22
N SER A 97 10.76 3.91 -21.60
CA SER A 97 11.90 3.48 -20.79
C SER A 97 11.47 2.93 -19.42
N MET A 98 12.39 2.25 -18.72
CA MET A 98 12.14 1.62 -17.43
C MET A 98 13.18 2.06 -16.41
N GLU A 99 12.72 2.56 -15.27
CA GLU A 99 13.56 2.74 -14.08
C GLU A 99 13.43 1.47 -13.22
N LYS A 100 14.56 0.85 -12.84
CA LYS A 100 14.60 -0.43 -12.14
C LYS A 100 15.29 -0.29 -10.79
N GLU A 101 14.67 -0.80 -9.73
CA GLU A 101 15.18 -0.72 -8.38
C GLU A 101 15.06 -2.07 -7.67
N VAL A 102 16.12 -2.49 -6.95
CA VAL A 102 16.06 -3.61 -6.01
C VAL A 102 15.59 -3.07 -4.67
N VAL A 103 14.39 -3.43 -4.26
CA VAL A 103 13.82 -3.03 -2.97
C VAL A 103 14.21 -4.03 -1.90
N GLY A 104 14.98 -3.56 -0.90
CA GLY A 104 15.52 -4.37 0.18
C GLY A 104 15.08 -3.92 1.59
N SER A 105 14.12 -3.01 1.69
CA SER A 105 13.64 -2.43 2.94
C SER A 105 12.73 -3.35 3.76
N ILE A 106 12.24 -4.46 3.17
CA ILE A 106 11.46 -5.47 3.88
C ILE A 106 12.42 -6.27 4.77
N ALA A 107 12.29 -6.08 6.08
CA ALA A 107 13.19 -6.66 7.08
C ALA A 107 12.82 -8.10 7.48
N GLN A 108 11.55 -8.44 7.33
CA GLN A 108 10.98 -9.76 7.58
C GLN A 108 9.60 -9.84 6.94
N SER A 109 9.30 -10.95 6.26
CA SER A 109 7.95 -11.28 5.80
C SER A 109 7.34 -12.39 6.63
N LEU A 110 6.07 -12.22 7.01
CA LEU A 110 5.30 -13.08 7.89
C LEU A 110 3.98 -13.45 7.21
N THR A 111 3.41 -14.59 7.62
CA THR A 111 2.03 -14.95 7.30
C THR A 111 1.23 -15.04 8.58
N LEU A 112 0.08 -14.40 8.66
CA LEU A 112 -0.71 -14.36 9.88
C LEU A 112 -1.08 -15.76 10.41
N PRO A 113 -1.47 -16.74 9.57
CA PRO A 113 -1.81 -18.09 10.06
C PRO A 113 -0.63 -18.85 10.65
N GLN A 114 0.60 -18.66 10.15
CA GLN A 114 1.76 -19.44 10.59
C GLN A 114 2.61 -18.71 11.64
N ASP A 115 2.66 -17.38 11.56
CA ASP A 115 3.58 -16.55 12.34
C ASP A 115 2.85 -15.69 13.39
N ARG A 116 1.64 -16.09 13.79
CA ARG A 116 0.78 -15.30 14.71
C ARG A 116 1.52 -14.90 16.00
N CYS A 117 2.25 -15.83 16.62
CA CYS A 117 3.02 -15.54 17.82
C CYS A 117 4.05 -14.41 17.58
N ARG A 118 4.70 -14.42 16.41
CA ARG A 118 5.65 -13.36 16.06
C ARG A 118 4.97 -12.02 15.82
N VAL A 119 3.81 -12.01 15.19
CA VAL A 119 3.00 -10.78 15.01
C VAL A 119 2.61 -10.21 16.37
N GLU A 120 2.17 -11.05 17.30
CA GLU A 120 1.86 -10.64 18.68
C GLU A 120 3.08 -10.05 19.42
N GLU A 121 4.27 -10.69 19.29
CA GLU A 121 5.52 -10.15 19.85
C GLU A 121 5.83 -8.75 19.30
N ILE A 122 5.61 -8.51 18.00
CA ILE A 122 5.79 -7.21 17.38
C ILE A 122 4.85 -6.17 18.01
N PHE A 123 3.58 -6.51 18.23
CA PHE A 123 2.63 -5.61 18.88
C PHE A 123 2.98 -5.33 20.34
N ARG A 124 3.56 -6.28 21.06
CA ARG A 124 4.01 -6.12 22.45
C ARG A 124 5.25 -5.21 22.57
N ALA A 125 5.98 -4.99 21.48
CA ALA A 125 7.17 -4.14 21.49
C ALA A 125 6.78 -2.66 21.66
N PRO A 126 7.31 -1.94 22.66
CA PRO A 126 7.02 -0.52 22.84
C PRO A 126 7.58 0.36 21.72
N SER A 127 8.56 -0.15 20.95
CA SER A 127 9.15 0.53 19.82
C SER A 127 8.22 0.60 18.59
N LEU A 128 7.16 -0.21 18.53
CA LEU A 128 6.21 -0.19 17.42
C LEU A 128 5.41 1.12 17.44
N GLN A 129 5.56 1.91 16.38
CA GLN A 129 4.95 3.24 16.25
C GLN A 129 3.69 3.21 15.40
N MET A 130 3.69 2.41 14.32
CA MET A 130 2.57 2.31 13.40
C MET A 130 2.40 0.92 12.81
N VAL A 131 1.15 0.59 12.53
CA VAL A 131 0.76 -0.57 11.72
C VAL A 131 -0.01 -0.05 10.52
N SER A 132 0.41 -0.40 9.31
CA SER A 132 -0.24 0.06 8.08
C SER A 132 -0.84 -1.10 7.28
N PHE A 133 -1.76 -0.79 6.38
CA PHE A 133 -2.57 -1.79 5.68
C PHE A 133 -2.71 -1.46 4.19
N THR A 134 -2.53 -2.47 3.33
CA THR A 134 -2.99 -2.50 1.95
C THR A 134 -3.69 -3.85 1.71
N ILE A 135 -4.97 -3.92 2.12
CA ILE A 135 -5.75 -5.16 2.21
C ILE A 135 -7.02 -5.13 1.39
N THR A 136 -7.22 -4.07 0.61
CA THR A 136 -8.42 -3.72 -0.15
C THR A 136 -9.65 -3.42 0.72
N GLU A 137 -10.63 -2.71 0.18
CA GLU A 137 -11.84 -2.30 0.90
C GLU A 137 -12.59 -3.49 1.55
N LYS A 138 -12.58 -4.65 0.89
CA LYS A 138 -13.23 -5.87 1.41
C LYS A 138 -12.61 -6.36 2.73
N GLY A 139 -11.34 -6.05 2.98
CA GLY A 139 -10.63 -6.45 4.19
C GLY A 139 -11.11 -5.74 5.47
N TYR A 140 -11.77 -4.59 5.32
CA TYR A 140 -12.34 -3.82 6.44
C TYR A 140 -13.78 -4.20 6.79
N ALA A 141 -14.44 -4.97 5.92
CA ALA A 141 -15.85 -5.29 6.08
C ALA A 141 -16.09 -6.32 7.19
N VAL A 142 -17.11 -6.09 8.01
CA VAL A 142 -17.62 -7.04 9.00
C VAL A 142 -18.44 -8.12 8.28
N ASN A 143 -17.76 -9.02 7.61
CA ASN A 143 -18.32 -10.15 6.87
C ASN A 143 -18.67 -11.34 7.78
N ALA A 144 -19.14 -12.46 7.20
CA ALA A 144 -19.52 -13.64 7.97
C ALA A 144 -18.35 -14.22 8.80
N ALA A 145 -17.12 -14.25 8.26
CA ALA A 145 -15.95 -14.77 8.98
C ALA A 145 -15.56 -13.87 10.18
N VAL A 146 -15.65 -12.54 10.03
CA VAL A 146 -15.45 -11.61 11.15
C VAL A 146 -16.52 -11.80 12.22
N LYS A 147 -17.79 -12.01 11.83
CA LYS A 147 -18.86 -12.33 12.79
C LYS A 147 -18.63 -13.64 13.55
N GLU A 148 -18.01 -14.64 12.93
CA GLU A 148 -17.58 -15.85 13.64
C GLU A 148 -16.50 -15.54 14.68
N ASP A 149 -15.52 -14.71 14.35
CA ASP A 149 -14.49 -14.28 15.29
C ASP A 149 -15.04 -13.47 16.46
N MET A 150 -16.11 -12.71 16.27
CA MET A 150 -16.81 -12.03 17.35
C MET A 150 -17.38 -12.99 18.41
N GLY A 151 -17.69 -14.23 18.02
CA GLY A 151 -18.14 -15.29 18.90
C GLY A 151 -17.04 -16.15 19.52
N ARG A 152 -15.77 -15.91 19.17
CA ARG A 152 -14.60 -16.66 19.66
C ARG A 152 -13.85 -15.86 20.72
N ALA A 153 -13.00 -16.53 21.49
CA ALA A 153 -12.03 -15.85 22.33
C ALA A 153 -10.98 -15.13 21.48
N PRO A 154 -10.40 -14.00 21.94
CA PRO A 154 -9.41 -13.23 21.15
C PRO A 154 -8.26 -14.05 20.59
N GLY A 155 -7.73 -15.03 21.36
CA GLY A 155 -6.66 -15.91 20.92
C GLY A 155 -7.03 -16.86 19.77
N GLU A 156 -8.31 -17.07 19.51
CA GLU A 156 -8.86 -18.00 18.50
C GLU A 156 -9.31 -17.29 17.21
N ALA A 157 -9.21 -15.96 17.15
CA ALA A 157 -9.59 -15.17 15.97
C ALA A 157 -8.78 -15.58 14.74
N GLN A 158 -9.42 -15.67 13.58
CA GLN A 158 -8.82 -16.16 12.33
C GLN A 158 -8.76 -15.07 11.25
N THR A 159 -9.60 -14.05 11.35
CA THR A 159 -9.59 -12.94 10.40
C THR A 159 -8.55 -11.91 10.79
N LEU A 160 -8.20 -11.03 9.83
CA LEU A 160 -7.29 -9.92 10.10
C LEU A 160 -7.85 -8.98 11.18
N LEU A 161 -9.12 -8.60 11.11
CA LEU A 161 -9.73 -7.69 12.10
C LEU A 161 -9.75 -8.31 13.50
N GLY A 162 -10.09 -9.59 13.61
CA GLY A 162 -10.02 -10.32 14.89
C GLY A 162 -8.59 -10.42 15.42
N ALA A 163 -7.63 -10.81 14.57
CA ALA A 163 -6.23 -10.90 14.96
C ALA A 163 -5.65 -9.53 15.35
N LEU A 164 -6.01 -8.46 14.63
CA LEU A 164 -5.61 -7.09 14.95
C LEU A 164 -6.11 -6.67 16.33
N ALA A 165 -7.39 -6.91 16.61
CA ALA A 165 -7.98 -6.61 17.92
C ALA A 165 -7.27 -7.41 19.04
N ALA A 166 -7.02 -8.71 18.83
CA ALA A 166 -6.29 -9.56 19.78
C ALA A 166 -4.85 -9.07 20.03
N CYS A 167 -4.14 -8.68 18.97
CA CYS A 167 -2.78 -8.12 19.07
C CYS A 167 -2.77 -6.76 19.82
N CYS A 168 -3.79 -5.92 19.62
CA CYS A 168 -3.92 -4.67 20.38
C CYS A 168 -4.19 -4.93 21.87
N LEU A 169 -5.00 -5.93 22.20
CA LEU A 169 -5.18 -6.35 23.60
C LEU A 169 -3.87 -6.86 24.21
N ALA A 170 -3.10 -7.67 23.47
CA ALA A 170 -1.79 -8.13 23.91
C ALA A 170 -0.80 -6.98 24.11
N ARG A 171 -0.88 -5.91 23.30
CA ARG A 171 -0.12 -4.67 23.49
C ARG A 171 -0.53 -3.92 24.75
N PHE A 172 -1.83 -3.79 25.00
CA PHE A 172 -2.33 -3.20 26.24
C PHE A 172 -1.74 -3.89 27.46
N GLU A 173 -1.82 -5.21 27.51
CA GLU A 173 -1.29 -6.03 28.60
C GLU A 173 0.24 -5.91 28.77
N ALA A 174 0.98 -5.84 27.66
CA ALA A 174 2.43 -5.87 27.68
C ALA A 174 3.05 -4.51 28.04
N CYS A 175 2.55 -3.42 27.47
CA CYS A 175 3.17 -2.10 27.60
C CYS A 175 2.20 -0.93 27.66
N GLY A 176 0.93 -1.09 27.23
CA GLY A 176 -0.05 -0.03 27.18
C GLY A 176 0.33 1.18 26.27
N ALA A 177 1.39 1.05 25.48
CA ALA A 177 1.85 2.13 24.62
C ALA A 177 0.86 2.42 23.48
N PRO A 178 0.68 3.70 23.09
CA PRO A 178 -0.22 4.06 22.00
C PRO A 178 0.23 3.50 20.66
N LEU A 179 -0.65 3.50 19.65
CA LEU A 179 -0.34 2.96 18.32
C LEU A 179 -1.23 3.62 17.25
N ALA A 180 -0.66 3.90 16.09
CA ALA A 180 -1.41 4.30 14.91
C ALA A 180 -1.69 3.09 13.99
N LEU A 181 -2.96 2.92 13.58
CA LEU A 181 -3.43 1.90 12.65
C LEU A 181 -3.84 2.60 11.35
N VAL A 182 -2.97 2.55 10.35
CA VAL A 182 -3.02 3.41 9.16
C VAL A 182 -3.47 2.63 7.94
N SER A 183 -4.70 2.79 7.50
CA SER A 183 -5.09 2.28 6.18
C SER A 183 -4.36 3.06 5.08
N MET A 184 -3.76 2.34 4.14
CA MET A 184 -3.13 2.88 2.92
C MET A 184 -3.82 2.29 1.67
N ASP A 185 -5.10 1.99 1.77
CA ASP A 185 -5.91 1.50 0.67
C ASP A 185 -6.62 2.66 -0.05
N ASN A 186 -6.82 2.48 -1.35
CA ASN A 186 -7.52 3.45 -2.19
C ASN A 186 -9.04 3.26 -2.05
N CYS A 187 -9.58 3.55 -0.86
CA CYS A 187 -11.02 3.58 -0.61
C CYS A 187 -11.39 4.78 0.26
N SER A 188 -12.58 5.32 0.03
CA SER A 188 -13.05 6.51 0.75
C SER A 188 -13.13 6.27 2.24
N GLN A 189 -12.65 7.26 3.02
CA GLN A 189 -12.69 7.24 4.49
C GLN A 189 -12.07 5.97 5.08
N ASN A 190 -10.95 5.54 4.51
CA ASN A 190 -10.31 4.26 4.80
C ASN A 190 -9.96 4.05 6.28
N GLY A 191 -9.49 5.07 6.99
CA GLY A 191 -9.22 5.01 8.42
C GLY A 191 -10.49 4.81 9.26
N GLU A 192 -11.62 5.40 8.85
CA GLU A 192 -12.90 5.19 9.55
C GLU A 192 -13.42 3.76 9.33
N LYS A 193 -13.34 3.23 8.11
CA LYS A 193 -13.70 1.83 7.83
C LYS A 193 -12.88 0.84 8.67
N LEU A 194 -11.57 1.08 8.79
CA LEU A 194 -10.71 0.27 9.65
C LEU A 194 -11.14 0.38 11.11
N ARG A 195 -11.40 1.60 11.60
CA ARG A 195 -11.86 1.86 12.97
C ARG A 195 -13.17 1.15 13.26
N GLU A 196 -14.17 1.31 12.40
CA GLU A 196 -15.47 0.66 12.54
C GLU A 196 -15.35 -0.87 12.60
N GLY A 197 -14.60 -1.46 11.67
CA GLY A 197 -14.36 -2.92 11.64
C GLY A 197 -13.65 -3.42 12.90
N PHE A 198 -12.63 -2.70 13.37
CA PHE A 198 -11.88 -3.01 14.58
C PHE A 198 -12.76 -2.94 15.83
N PHE A 199 -13.50 -1.84 16.03
CA PHE A 199 -14.34 -1.67 17.20
C PHE A 199 -15.57 -2.59 17.18
N ALA A 200 -16.10 -2.96 16.03
CA ALA A 200 -17.16 -3.96 15.96
C ALA A 200 -16.75 -5.31 16.58
N VAL A 201 -15.50 -5.75 16.36
CA VAL A 201 -14.95 -6.95 17.01
C VAL A 201 -14.76 -6.70 18.51
N LEU A 202 -14.17 -5.57 18.87
CA LEU A 202 -13.85 -5.25 20.27
C LEU A 202 -15.12 -5.10 21.12
N ASP A 203 -16.18 -4.52 20.56
CA ASP A 203 -17.50 -4.37 21.22
C ASP A 203 -18.14 -5.73 21.48
N ALA A 204 -18.09 -6.64 20.50
CA ALA A 204 -18.60 -8.00 20.66
C ALA A 204 -17.85 -8.75 21.78
N TRP A 205 -16.52 -8.66 21.78
CA TRP A 205 -15.69 -9.29 22.82
C TRP A 205 -15.87 -8.66 24.20
N LYS A 206 -16.10 -7.33 24.29
CA LYS A 206 -16.45 -6.65 25.53
C LYS A 206 -17.78 -7.14 26.07
N ALA A 207 -18.80 -7.28 25.22
CA ALA A 207 -20.09 -7.82 25.60
C ALA A 207 -20.02 -9.27 26.05
N ALA A 208 -19.11 -10.07 25.49
CA ALA A 208 -18.84 -11.45 25.89
C ALA A 208 -17.95 -11.57 27.15
N GLY A 209 -17.43 -10.46 27.69
CA GLY A 209 -16.56 -10.46 28.88
C GLY A 209 -15.09 -10.80 28.60
N HIS A 210 -14.67 -10.80 27.34
CA HIS A 210 -13.27 -11.07 26.95
C HIS A 210 -12.39 -9.80 26.99
N VAL A 211 -12.98 -8.62 27.07
CA VAL A 211 -12.27 -7.32 27.09
C VAL A 211 -12.66 -6.57 28.36
N SER A 212 -11.66 -6.18 29.15
CA SER A 212 -11.90 -5.39 30.35
C SER A 212 -12.30 -3.95 30.01
N PRO A 213 -13.00 -3.25 30.91
CA PRO A 213 -13.32 -1.83 30.71
C PRO A 213 -12.08 -0.96 30.49
N GLU A 214 -10.97 -1.28 31.17
CA GLU A 214 -9.70 -0.56 31.08
C GLU A 214 -9.04 -0.78 29.71
N ALA A 215 -9.02 -2.02 29.18
CA ALA A 215 -8.50 -2.33 27.87
C ALA A 215 -9.32 -1.65 26.77
N TYR A 216 -10.64 -1.61 26.92
CA TYR A 216 -11.50 -0.93 25.98
C TYR A 216 -11.29 0.60 26.00
N ALA A 217 -11.19 1.21 27.18
CA ALA A 217 -10.90 2.64 27.31
C ALA A 217 -9.53 2.99 26.73
N TRP A 218 -8.52 2.15 26.99
CA TRP A 218 -7.21 2.31 26.37
C TRP A 218 -7.29 2.26 24.83
N ALA A 219 -8.04 1.32 24.27
CA ALA A 219 -8.19 1.23 22.82
C ALA A 219 -8.82 2.51 22.23
N GLN A 220 -9.82 3.10 22.92
CA GLN A 220 -10.44 4.34 22.50
C GLN A 220 -9.52 5.57 22.61
N GLU A 221 -8.64 5.61 23.60
CA GLU A 221 -7.79 6.79 23.89
C GLU A 221 -6.40 6.72 23.26
N LYS A 222 -5.85 5.53 23.07
CA LYS A 222 -4.45 5.32 22.70
C LYS A 222 -4.26 4.76 21.29
N LEU A 223 -5.31 4.24 20.64
CA LEU A 223 -5.25 3.86 19.25
C LEU A 223 -5.75 5.00 18.37
N SER A 224 -5.02 5.34 17.34
CA SER A 224 -5.46 6.25 16.29
C SER A 224 -5.69 5.51 14.98
N PHE A 225 -6.55 6.07 14.11
CA PHE A 225 -6.92 5.51 12.81
C PHE A 225 -6.81 6.61 11.76
N PRO A 226 -5.58 7.04 11.45
CA PRO A 226 -5.35 8.11 10.48
C PRO A 226 -5.95 7.77 9.13
N TRP A 227 -6.65 8.75 8.53
CA TRP A 227 -7.11 8.65 7.16
C TRP A 227 -5.93 8.84 6.22
N SER A 228 -5.97 8.20 5.08
CA SER A 228 -4.99 8.44 4.04
C SER A 228 -5.62 8.52 2.66
N MET A 229 -4.90 9.18 1.75
CA MET A 229 -5.17 9.13 0.33
C MET A 229 -3.89 8.70 -0.38
N ILE A 230 -3.95 7.52 -0.97
CA ILE A 230 -2.85 6.94 -1.75
C ILE A 230 -3.14 7.06 -3.24
N ASP A 231 -2.13 7.41 -3.99
CA ASP A 231 -2.21 7.45 -5.44
C ASP A 231 -0.95 6.85 -6.04
N LYS A 232 -1.07 5.63 -6.50
CA LYS A 232 -0.04 4.85 -7.18
C LYS A 232 -0.70 3.73 -7.95
N ILE A 233 -0.44 3.62 -9.23
CA ILE A 233 -0.93 2.51 -10.04
C ILE A 233 0.10 1.39 -10.05
N THR A 234 -0.35 0.22 -9.66
CA THR A 234 0.41 -1.02 -9.62
C THR A 234 -0.40 -2.13 -10.28
N PRO A 235 -0.48 -2.16 -11.61
CA PRO A 235 -1.26 -3.16 -12.31
C PRO A 235 -0.69 -4.56 -12.11
N ARG A 236 -1.39 -5.56 -12.64
CA ARG A 236 -0.88 -6.94 -12.69
C ARG A 236 0.52 -6.97 -13.31
N PRO A 237 1.40 -7.88 -12.87
CA PRO A 237 2.72 -8.03 -13.47
C PRO A 237 2.63 -8.17 -15.00
N ASN A 238 3.45 -7.41 -15.73
CA ASN A 238 3.40 -7.31 -17.18
C ASN A 238 4.44 -8.21 -17.82
N GLU A 239 4.05 -8.98 -18.85
CA GLU A 239 4.96 -9.86 -19.60
C GLU A 239 6.10 -9.11 -20.30
N SER A 240 5.88 -7.86 -20.71
CA SER A 240 6.96 -7.07 -21.32
C SER A 240 8.05 -6.74 -20.31
N VAL A 241 7.67 -6.47 -19.06
CA VAL A 241 8.60 -6.27 -17.93
C VAL A 241 9.32 -7.57 -17.61
N GLN A 242 8.60 -8.69 -17.53
CA GLN A 242 9.22 -10.02 -17.35
C GLN A 242 10.27 -10.31 -18.40
N LYS A 243 9.96 -10.09 -19.70
CA LYS A 243 10.89 -10.30 -20.81
C LYS A 243 12.10 -9.37 -20.72
N ALA A 244 11.93 -8.11 -20.35
CA ALA A 244 13.01 -7.16 -20.15
C ALA A 244 13.95 -7.61 -19.01
N LEU A 245 13.40 -8.04 -17.89
CA LEU A 245 14.16 -8.55 -16.74
C LEU A 245 14.93 -9.85 -17.12
N ALA A 246 14.30 -10.76 -17.88
CA ALA A 246 14.97 -11.96 -18.39
C ALA A 246 16.12 -11.62 -19.35
N ALA A 247 15.94 -10.60 -20.20
CA ALA A 247 17.01 -10.11 -21.09
C ALA A 247 18.19 -9.49 -20.30
N ASP A 248 17.91 -8.87 -19.14
CA ASP A 248 18.95 -8.40 -18.20
C ASP A 248 19.64 -9.56 -17.45
N GLY A 249 19.18 -10.80 -17.64
CA GLY A 249 19.77 -12.01 -17.04
C GLY A 249 19.16 -12.40 -15.68
N TRP A 250 18.00 -11.86 -15.30
CA TRP A 250 17.29 -12.33 -14.10
C TRP A 250 16.62 -13.67 -14.34
N GLU A 251 16.73 -14.56 -13.37
CA GLU A 251 16.12 -15.89 -13.34
C GLU A 251 14.95 -15.94 -12.36
N GLY A 252 13.93 -16.73 -12.66
CA GLY A 252 12.79 -16.95 -11.78
C GLY A 252 11.84 -15.74 -11.67
N MET A 253 11.77 -14.93 -12.74
CA MET A 253 10.85 -13.77 -12.81
C MET A 253 9.47 -14.14 -13.39
N ASP A 254 9.03 -15.37 -13.17
CA ASP A 254 7.78 -15.86 -13.74
C ASP A 254 6.57 -15.25 -13.07
N ILE A 255 5.61 -14.83 -13.89
CA ILE A 255 4.30 -14.39 -13.43
C ILE A 255 3.47 -15.62 -13.07
N GLN A 256 2.92 -15.64 -11.87
CA GLN A 256 2.10 -16.74 -11.39
C GLN A 256 0.75 -16.25 -10.90
N VAL A 257 -0.24 -17.13 -10.90
CA VAL A 257 -1.55 -16.89 -10.31
C VAL A 257 -1.64 -17.70 -9.03
N THR A 258 -1.88 -17.02 -7.92
CA THR A 258 -2.00 -17.65 -6.61
C THR A 258 -3.30 -18.42 -6.48
N GLY A 259 -3.44 -19.20 -5.41
CA GLY A 259 -4.69 -19.88 -5.05
C GLY A 259 -5.87 -18.93 -4.78
N LYS A 260 -5.61 -17.64 -4.65
CA LYS A 260 -6.62 -16.57 -4.47
C LYS A 260 -6.89 -15.77 -5.75
N ASN A 261 -6.42 -16.25 -6.91
CA ASN A 261 -6.50 -15.59 -8.21
C ASN A 261 -5.77 -14.22 -8.27
N THR A 262 -4.74 -14.03 -7.45
CA THR A 262 -3.88 -12.85 -7.53
C THR A 262 -2.74 -13.11 -8.50
N TYR A 263 -2.51 -12.18 -9.45
CA TYR A 263 -1.34 -12.21 -10.31
C TYR A 263 -0.15 -11.61 -9.59
N ILE A 264 0.91 -12.37 -9.44
CA ILE A 264 2.10 -11.96 -8.69
C ILE A 264 3.38 -12.45 -9.35
N ALA A 265 4.48 -11.72 -9.12
CA ALA A 265 5.82 -12.06 -9.57
C ALA A 265 6.85 -11.55 -8.56
N PRO A 266 8.15 -11.96 -8.62
CA PRO A 266 9.20 -11.38 -7.79
C PRO A 266 9.50 -9.90 -8.11
N PHE A 267 8.81 -9.34 -9.09
CA PHE A 267 8.84 -7.92 -9.44
C PHE A 267 7.46 -7.30 -9.38
N VAL A 268 7.42 -6.00 -9.31
CA VAL A 268 6.22 -5.18 -9.49
C VAL A 268 6.49 -4.16 -10.59
N ASN A 269 5.50 -3.92 -11.44
CA ASN A 269 5.53 -2.81 -12.40
C ASN A 269 4.58 -1.71 -11.94
N THR A 270 4.98 -0.47 -12.15
CA THR A 270 4.27 0.70 -11.64
C THR A 270 4.49 1.91 -12.55
N GLU A 271 3.73 2.96 -12.33
CA GLU A 271 3.96 4.28 -12.90
C GLU A 271 4.95 5.10 -12.05
N LYS A 272 5.51 6.19 -12.60
CA LYS A 272 6.36 7.10 -11.85
C LYS A 272 5.56 8.05 -10.94
N PRO A 273 4.45 8.66 -11.39
CA PRO A 273 3.64 9.52 -10.55
C PRO A 273 3.12 8.79 -9.31
N GLN A 274 3.24 9.46 -8.17
CA GLN A 274 2.77 8.94 -6.90
C GLN A 274 2.61 10.02 -5.86
N TYR A 275 1.62 9.91 -4.99
CA TYR A 275 1.57 10.62 -3.73
C TYR A 275 0.89 9.78 -2.65
N LEU A 276 1.23 10.12 -1.40
CA LEU A 276 0.57 9.59 -0.22
C LEU A 276 0.37 10.75 0.75
N VAL A 277 -0.89 11.02 1.06
CA VAL A 277 -1.30 12.03 2.03
C VAL A 277 -1.90 11.30 3.21
N ILE A 278 -1.45 11.59 4.42
CA ILE A 278 -1.91 10.92 5.64
C ILE A 278 -2.29 11.98 6.68
N GLU A 279 -3.35 11.72 7.42
CA GLU A 279 -3.69 12.49 8.62
C GLU A 279 -2.57 12.36 9.66
N ASP A 280 -2.09 13.49 10.20
CA ASP A 280 -0.98 13.50 11.16
C ASP A 280 -1.48 13.21 12.58
N ASP A 281 -1.96 11.98 12.80
CA ASP A 281 -2.43 11.48 14.10
C ASP A 281 -1.65 10.22 14.49
N PHE A 282 -0.46 10.41 15.05
CA PHE A 282 0.49 9.34 15.43
C PHE A 282 0.88 9.45 16.91
N PRO A 283 0.10 8.92 17.82
CA PRO A 283 0.30 9.08 19.26
C PRO A 283 1.59 8.42 19.79
N ALA A 284 2.19 7.48 19.05
CA ALA A 284 3.49 6.86 19.36
C ALA A 284 4.66 7.45 18.54
N GLY A 285 4.41 8.54 17.79
CA GLY A 285 5.32 8.97 16.74
C GLY A 285 5.24 8.06 15.51
N ARG A 286 6.07 8.33 14.50
CA ARG A 286 6.10 7.58 13.23
C ARG A 286 7.49 7.61 12.61
N PRO A 287 7.83 6.70 11.70
CA PRO A 287 8.98 6.87 10.82
C PRO A 287 8.88 8.22 10.08
N PRO A 288 9.99 8.91 9.79
CA PRO A 288 9.99 10.24 9.20
C PRO A 288 9.63 10.21 7.70
N LEU A 289 8.44 9.68 7.37
CA LEU A 289 7.97 9.44 6.00
C LEU A 289 7.85 10.72 5.16
N GLU A 290 7.74 11.90 5.79
CA GLU A 290 7.82 13.20 5.12
C GLU A 290 9.17 13.40 4.39
N LYS A 291 10.25 12.80 4.89
CA LYS A 291 11.56 12.79 4.24
C LYS A 291 11.60 11.94 2.96
N ALA A 292 10.65 11.01 2.82
CA ALA A 292 10.46 10.21 1.62
C ALA A 292 9.38 10.78 0.69
N GLY A 293 8.78 11.93 1.03
CA GLY A 293 7.80 12.64 0.21
C GLY A 293 6.34 12.37 0.58
N VAL A 294 6.05 11.75 1.73
CA VAL A 294 4.68 11.63 2.24
C VAL A 294 4.22 12.97 2.80
N LEU A 295 3.00 13.35 2.50
CA LEU A 295 2.38 14.58 2.99
C LEU A 295 1.55 14.27 4.24
N PHE A 296 1.86 14.95 5.35
CA PHE A 296 1.09 14.85 6.58
C PHE A 296 0.26 16.12 6.78
N THR A 297 -1.02 15.95 7.12
CA THR A 297 -1.96 17.06 7.19
C THR A 297 -3.17 16.73 8.08
N SER A 298 -4.20 17.58 8.08
CA SER A 298 -5.46 17.32 8.78
C SER A 298 -6.33 16.30 8.03
N ARG A 299 -7.24 15.63 8.75
CA ARG A 299 -8.26 14.74 8.18
C ARG A 299 -9.09 15.42 7.09
N ASP A 300 -9.50 16.67 7.33
CA ASP A 300 -10.29 17.43 6.36
C ASP A 300 -9.52 17.65 5.06
N THR A 301 -8.22 17.91 5.15
CA THR A 301 -7.36 18.05 3.97
C THR A 301 -7.18 16.72 3.23
N VAL A 302 -7.02 15.59 3.94
CA VAL A 302 -6.99 14.26 3.31
C VAL A 302 -8.27 14.01 2.52
N ASN A 303 -9.42 14.31 3.11
CA ASN A 303 -10.73 14.21 2.44
C ASN A 303 -10.85 15.14 1.23
N ALA A 304 -10.30 16.36 1.33
CA ALA A 304 -10.28 17.31 0.20
C ALA A 304 -9.41 16.79 -0.96
N VAL A 305 -8.25 16.18 -0.68
CA VAL A 305 -7.41 15.52 -1.70
C VAL A 305 -8.15 14.36 -2.37
N GLU A 306 -8.83 13.52 -1.59
CA GLU A 306 -9.65 12.44 -2.14
C GLU A 306 -10.71 12.98 -3.09
N ARG A 307 -11.46 14.02 -2.67
CA ARG A 307 -12.53 14.61 -3.48
C ARG A 307 -11.98 15.28 -4.74
N MET A 308 -10.85 15.97 -4.67
CA MET A 308 -10.16 16.54 -5.84
C MET A 308 -9.89 15.44 -6.89
N LYS A 309 -9.30 14.33 -6.47
CA LYS A 309 -8.97 13.20 -7.35
C LYS A 309 -10.22 12.50 -7.88
N VAL A 310 -11.06 12.01 -6.95
CA VAL A 310 -12.18 11.10 -7.26
C VAL A 310 -13.33 11.81 -7.94
N CYS A 311 -13.62 13.07 -7.56
CA CYS A 311 -14.78 13.78 -8.07
C CYS A 311 -14.47 14.70 -9.27
N THR A 312 -13.18 15.01 -9.54
CA THR A 312 -12.85 16.04 -10.54
C THR A 312 -11.66 15.67 -11.43
N CYS A 313 -10.46 15.47 -10.86
CA CYS A 313 -9.22 15.53 -11.65
C CYS A 313 -8.78 14.19 -12.26
N LEU A 314 -9.29 13.04 -11.83
CA LEU A 314 -8.87 11.74 -12.35
C LEU A 314 -10.06 10.83 -12.72
N ASN A 315 -10.85 10.38 -11.74
CA ASN A 315 -11.83 9.32 -12.00
C ASN A 315 -12.92 9.71 -13.02
N PRO A 316 -13.50 10.91 -13.02
CA PRO A 316 -14.50 11.29 -14.02
C PRO A 316 -13.92 11.29 -15.44
N LEU A 317 -12.67 11.76 -15.58
CA LEU A 317 -11.99 11.82 -16.87
C LEU A 317 -11.67 10.43 -17.41
N HIS A 318 -11.15 9.56 -16.54
CA HIS A 318 -10.91 8.17 -16.88
C HIS A 318 -12.21 7.45 -17.27
N THR A 319 -13.28 7.64 -16.49
CA THR A 319 -14.59 7.02 -16.77
C THR A 319 -15.14 7.51 -18.11
N ALA A 320 -15.06 8.79 -18.40
CA ALA A 320 -15.50 9.36 -19.68
C ALA A 320 -14.73 8.75 -20.86
N LEU A 321 -13.39 8.71 -20.77
CA LEU A 321 -12.55 8.06 -21.79
C LEU A 321 -12.93 6.60 -21.97
N ALA A 322 -12.97 5.80 -20.90
CA ALA A 322 -13.27 4.37 -20.98
C ALA A 322 -14.65 4.09 -21.61
N ILE A 323 -15.68 4.89 -21.31
CA ILE A 323 -17.01 4.70 -21.89
C ILE A 323 -17.00 5.02 -23.39
N PHE A 324 -16.56 6.21 -23.77
CA PHE A 324 -16.60 6.64 -25.16
C PHE A 324 -15.55 5.94 -26.02
N GLY A 325 -14.37 5.67 -25.47
CA GLY A 325 -13.32 4.94 -26.16
C GLY A 325 -13.72 3.50 -26.48
N CYS A 326 -14.32 2.77 -25.53
CA CYS A 326 -14.84 1.43 -25.79
C CYS A 326 -15.93 1.44 -26.87
N LEU A 327 -16.82 2.43 -26.89
CA LEU A 327 -17.83 2.59 -27.94
C LEU A 327 -17.22 2.82 -29.33
N LEU A 328 -16.07 3.48 -29.40
CA LEU A 328 -15.33 3.73 -30.64
C LEU A 328 -14.33 2.60 -30.98
N GLY A 329 -14.24 1.56 -30.16
CA GLY A 329 -13.41 0.38 -30.41
C GLY A 329 -11.98 0.47 -29.90
N HIS A 330 -11.66 1.46 -29.05
CA HIS A 330 -10.38 1.51 -28.35
C HIS A 330 -10.33 0.49 -27.20
N THR A 331 -9.11 0.06 -26.84
CA THR A 331 -8.87 -0.94 -25.79
C THR A 331 -7.92 -0.42 -24.69
N SER A 332 -7.45 0.81 -24.84
CA SER A 332 -6.55 1.42 -23.84
C SER A 332 -6.76 2.92 -23.78
N ILE A 333 -6.62 3.49 -22.59
CA ILE A 333 -6.70 4.94 -22.34
C ILE A 333 -5.62 5.70 -23.18
N ALA A 334 -4.43 5.14 -23.32
CA ALA A 334 -3.39 5.74 -24.16
C ALA A 334 -3.81 5.78 -25.66
N GLY A 335 -4.51 4.74 -26.14
CA GLY A 335 -5.07 4.72 -27.49
C GLY A 335 -6.18 5.77 -27.66
N GLU A 336 -7.02 5.97 -26.65
CA GLU A 336 -8.05 7.00 -26.61
C GLU A 336 -7.47 8.41 -26.61
N MET A 337 -6.41 8.63 -25.84
CA MET A 337 -5.69 9.92 -25.82
C MET A 337 -4.92 10.22 -27.12
N ALA A 338 -4.66 9.22 -27.95
CA ALA A 338 -4.11 9.40 -29.27
C ALA A 338 -5.18 9.87 -30.28
N ASP A 339 -6.46 9.58 -30.03
CA ASP A 339 -7.59 10.07 -30.80
C ASP A 339 -7.84 11.56 -30.50
N PRO A 340 -7.80 12.46 -31.53
CA PRO A 340 -7.95 13.89 -31.32
C PRO A 340 -9.31 14.27 -30.69
N ASP A 341 -10.40 13.63 -31.11
CA ASP A 341 -11.74 13.98 -30.67
C ASP A 341 -11.95 13.60 -29.20
N LEU A 342 -11.46 12.40 -28.77
CA LEU A 342 -11.52 11.97 -27.38
C LEU A 342 -10.61 12.80 -26.48
N ARG A 343 -9.40 13.12 -26.95
CA ARG A 343 -8.49 13.99 -26.20
C ARG A 343 -9.05 15.40 -26.00
N ASP A 344 -9.61 16.02 -27.05
CA ASP A 344 -10.20 17.34 -26.97
C ASP A 344 -11.45 17.34 -26.08
N PHE A 345 -12.27 16.27 -26.15
CA PHE A 345 -13.42 16.06 -25.27
C PHE A 345 -13.01 16.01 -23.80
N VAL A 346 -12.06 15.13 -23.43
CA VAL A 346 -11.66 14.99 -22.03
C VAL A 346 -10.93 16.23 -21.53
N THR A 347 -10.15 16.91 -22.36
CA THR A 347 -9.48 18.14 -22.01
C THR A 347 -10.46 19.27 -21.73
N THR A 348 -11.48 19.42 -22.57
CA THR A 348 -12.56 20.39 -22.37
C THR A 348 -13.32 20.08 -21.06
N MET A 349 -13.74 18.82 -20.87
CA MET A 349 -14.38 18.40 -19.63
C MET A 349 -13.52 18.72 -18.39
N ALA A 350 -12.21 18.48 -18.46
CA ALA A 350 -11.30 18.73 -17.35
C ALA A 350 -11.18 20.22 -17.01
N TYR A 351 -10.89 21.06 -18.00
CA TYR A 351 -10.56 22.49 -17.76
C TYR A 351 -11.79 23.39 -17.70
N GLU A 352 -12.82 23.14 -18.49
CA GLU A 352 -13.99 24.03 -18.58
C GLU A 352 -15.11 23.62 -17.62
N GLU A 353 -15.23 22.32 -17.29
CA GLU A 353 -16.28 21.84 -16.40
C GLU A 353 -15.75 21.44 -15.02
N GLY A 354 -14.64 20.68 -14.96
CA GLY A 354 -14.07 20.18 -13.73
C GLY A 354 -13.34 21.25 -12.90
N MET A 355 -12.38 21.95 -13.48
CA MET A 355 -11.57 22.92 -12.75
C MET A 355 -12.35 24.06 -12.09
N PRO A 356 -13.44 24.61 -12.67
CA PRO A 356 -14.25 25.62 -11.98
C PRO A 356 -14.92 25.18 -10.69
N VAL A 357 -15.09 23.86 -10.47
CA VAL A 357 -15.75 23.27 -9.29
C VAL A 357 -14.81 22.41 -8.43
N VAL A 358 -13.53 22.34 -8.76
CA VAL A 358 -12.55 21.56 -8.03
C VAL A 358 -12.38 22.07 -6.60
N ILE A 359 -12.23 21.16 -5.67
CA ILE A 359 -11.82 21.49 -4.31
C ILE A 359 -10.30 21.55 -4.26
N ASP A 360 -9.76 22.71 -3.93
CA ASP A 360 -8.31 22.87 -3.69
C ASP A 360 -7.98 22.40 -2.27
N PRO A 361 -7.22 21.31 -2.10
CA PRO A 361 -6.80 20.82 -0.80
C PRO A 361 -5.64 21.60 -0.17
N GLY A 362 -5.00 22.51 -0.90
CA GLY A 362 -3.88 23.33 -0.44
C GLY A 362 -2.55 22.61 -0.26
N VAL A 363 -2.50 21.28 -0.36
CA VAL A 363 -1.27 20.45 -0.22
C VAL A 363 -0.83 19.82 -1.55
N ILE A 364 -1.74 19.71 -2.49
CA ILE A 364 -1.52 19.29 -3.89
C ILE A 364 -2.23 20.34 -4.76
N GLU A 365 -1.51 20.91 -5.70
CA GLU A 365 -2.07 21.93 -6.60
C GLU A 365 -2.93 21.23 -7.66
N PRO A 366 -4.26 21.49 -7.74
CA PRO A 366 -5.19 20.74 -8.59
C PRO A 366 -4.85 20.80 -10.09
N LYS A 367 -4.39 21.96 -10.56
CA LYS A 367 -4.06 22.15 -11.97
C LYS A 367 -2.82 21.36 -12.36
N ALA A 368 -1.78 21.37 -11.52
CA ALA A 368 -0.57 20.59 -11.77
C ALA A 368 -0.86 19.08 -11.73
N PHE A 369 -1.72 18.63 -10.80
CA PHE A 369 -2.18 17.25 -10.75
C PHE A 369 -2.96 16.87 -12.02
N LEU A 370 -3.87 17.72 -12.48
CA LEU A 370 -4.63 17.50 -13.71
C LEU A 370 -3.73 17.42 -14.95
N GLU A 371 -2.74 18.31 -15.05
CA GLU A 371 -1.74 18.29 -16.14
C GLU A 371 -0.94 16.98 -16.15
N GLU A 372 -0.53 16.48 -14.96
CA GLU A 372 0.14 15.20 -14.83
C GLU A 372 -0.76 14.04 -15.29
N VAL A 373 -2.05 14.05 -14.92
CA VAL A 373 -3.02 13.03 -15.34
C VAL A 373 -3.13 13.00 -16.87
N LEU A 374 -3.35 14.15 -17.50
CA LEU A 374 -3.58 14.22 -18.95
C LEU A 374 -2.31 13.94 -19.78
N THR A 375 -1.12 14.36 -19.29
CA THR A 375 0.12 14.31 -20.08
C THR A 375 1.00 13.11 -19.76
N GLN A 376 0.87 12.48 -18.58
CA GLN A 376 1.70 11.36 -18.17
C GLN A 376 0.90 10.09 -17.96
N ARG A 377 -0.14 10.14 -17.10
CA ARG A 377 -0.86 8.93 -16.72
C ARG A 377 -1.70 8.37 -17.85
N PHE A 378 -2.56 9.17 -18.46
CA PHE A 378 -3.42 8.72 -19.55
C PHE A 378 -2.68 8.39 -20.85
N GLN A 379 -1.43 8.83 -20.97
CA GLN A 379 -0.56 8.48 -22.09
C GLN A 379 0.35 7.27 -21.79
N SER A 380 0.38 6.78 -20.55
CA SER A 380 1.10 5.56 -20.22
C SER A 380 0.32 4.33 -20.66
N GLY A 381 1.02 3.31 -21.15
CA GLY A 381 0.38 2.04 -21.53
C GLY A 381 -0.09 1.18 -20.33
N LEU A 382 -0.16 1.75 -19.12
CA LEU A 382 -0.55 1.05 -17.89
C LEU A 382 -2.06 1.06 -17.65
N TYR A 383 -2.80 1.99 -18.27
CA TYR A 383 -4.25 2.09 -18.09
C TYR A 383 -5.00 1.28 -19.16
N SER A 384 -5.81 0.33 -18.72
CA SER A 384 -6.79 -0.35 -19.57
C SER A 384 -8.08 0.48 -19.69
N ALA A 385 -8.73 0.41 -20.85
CA ALA A 385 -10.08 0.94 -21.03
C ALA A 385 -11.16 0.05 -20.41
N HIS A 386 -10.82 -1.19 -20.04
CA HIS A 386 -11.79 -2.14 -19.47
C HIS A 386 -11.89 -1.96 -17.94
N ALA A 387 -13.11 -1.76 -17.45
CA ALA A 387 -13.44 -1.56 -16.04
C ALA A 387 -13.12 -2.76 -15.12
N ASP A 388 -12.86 -3.94 -15.69
CA ASP A 388 -12.65 -5.19 -14.93
C ASP A 388 -11.20 -5.40 -14.46
N GLU A 389 -10.30 -4.46 -14.73
CA GLU A 389 -8.87 -4.57 -14.36
C GLU A 389 -8.44 -3.70 -13.17
N HIS A 390 -9.41 -3.07 -12.47
CA HIS A 390 -9.15 -2.20 -11.30
C HIS A 390 -9.75 -2.72 -10.01
#